data_05473c4c34a9b9d166404110fbcba126
#
_entry.id   05473c4c34a9b9d166404110fbcba126
#
_cell.length_a   1.000
_cell.length_b   1.000
_cell.length_c   1.000
_cell.angle_alpha   90.00
_cell.angle_beta   90.00
_cell.angle_gamma   90.00
#
_symmetry.space_group_name_H-M   'P 1'
#
loop_
_entity.id
_entity.type
_entity.pdbx_description
1 polymer ?
#
loop_
_entity_poly.entity_id
_entity_poly.type
_entity_poly.pdbx_seq_one_letter_code
_entity_poly.pdbx_strand_id
1 'polypeptide(L)'
;IPPAKDGLLPKTFELINEDEPCAGLEEINDYFNELHISDGLPIIPPTKARYEKMLEYCPFDEDMVLCDPSGPSGKCVTVKDVAIAAVMAGCKPKAMPVLVAAFKALNNKAYNLNQSVTTSHPGGNLVLVSGPIAQEIGLSGKQGCQGPGWPVNATLGRAVNLVIMNVFRSVPGVCDLDCIASQAEFTYCFAEEPDLAEWNMINEDHYDSETTTVYVLKAEPIHDVIDFLSLNGHDLLDTITHCCSTLGSNNAYMPGPLVVCLTPDHGKMLKKDGYTKEMIQEHIHTYCYHEVPMVRNR
;
A
#
# COMPACT_ATOMS: atom_id res chain seq x y z
N ILE A 1 -21.43 15.19 6.00
CA ILE A 1 -20.23 15.95 6.36
C ILE A 1 -20.14 17.11 5.40
N PRO A 2 -20.18 18.38 5.86
CA PRO A 2 -20.07 19.50 4.94
C PRO A 2 -18.69 19.44 4.26
N PRO A 3 -18.60 19.58 2.93
CA PRO A 3 -17.31 19.70 2.27
C PRO A 3 -16.57 20.91 2.84
N ALA A 4 -15.28 20.76 3.12
CA ALA A 4 -14.44 21.89 3.45
C ALA A 4 -14.54 22.89 2.28
N LYS A 5 -15.12 24.06 2.53
CA LYS A 5 -15.16 25.13 1.54
C LYS A 5 -13.74 25.62 1.37
N ASP A 6 -13.25 25.61 0.13
CA ASP A 6 -12.01 26.23 -0.34
C ASP A 6 -10.69 25.63 0.19
N GLY A 7 -10.67 24.39 0.64
CA GLY A 7 -9.42 23.69 1.01
C GLY A 7 -8.68 24.24 2.26
N LEU A 8 -9.26 25.24 2.94
CA LEU A 8 -8.70 25.81 4.16
C LEU A 8 -9.48 25.30 5.36
N LEU A 9 -8.77 24.88 6.41
CA LEU A 9 -9.38 24.58 7.69
C LEU A 9 -9.89 25.89 8.30
N PRO A 10 -11.15 25.94 8.79
CA PRO A 10 -11.75 27.16 9.33
C PRO A 10 -11.20 27.55 10.71
N LYS A 11 -10.33 26.74 11.31
CA LYS A 11 -9.78 26.92 12.63
C LYS A 11 -8.26 27.05 12.59
N THR A 12 -7.73 28.00 13.37
CA THR A 12 -6.29 28.17 13.59
C THR A 12 -5.92 27.52 14.92
N PHE A 13 -4.81 26.81 14.96
CA PHE A 13 -4.30 26.14 16.14
C PHE A 13 -2.96 26.72 16.57
N GLU A 14 -2.80 26.90 17.86
CA GLU A 14 -1.53 27.21 18.50
C GLU A 14 -0.86 25.87 18.89
N LEU A 15 0.23 25.52 18.19
CA LEU A 15 0.88 24.20 18.36
C LEU A 15 1.82 24.14 19.57
N ILE A 16 2.15 25.27 20.16
CA ILE A 16 3.04 25.38 21.33
C ILE A 16 2.36 26.26 22.36
N ASN A 17 2.19 25.73 23.56
CA ASN A 17 1.69 26.43 24.72
C ASN A 17 2.78 26.33 25.82
N GLU A 18 3.08 27.41 26.52
CA GLU A 18 4.14 27.44 27.53
C GLU A 18 3.81 26.55 28.74
N ASP A 19 2.52 26.43 29.09
CA ASP A 19 2.06 25.62 30.21
C ASP A 19 1.89 24.14 29.86
N GLU A 20 1.51 23.83 28.62
CA GLU A 20 1.33 22.45 28.10
C GLU A 20 1.71 22.35 26.61
N PRO A 21 2.99 22.09 26.32
CA PRO A 21 3.53 22.17 24.95
C PRO A 21 2.87 21.25 23.91
N CYS A 22 2.17 20.20 24.35
CA CYS A 22 1.51 19.25 23.46
C CYS A 22 0.00 19.52 23.26
N ALA A 23 -0.61 20.39 24.05
CA ALA A 23 -2.07 20.60 24.02
C ALA A 23 -2.60 21.02 22.64
N GLY A 24 -1.89 21.88 21.92
CA GLY A 24 -2.27 22.27 20.56
C GLY A 24 -2.14 21.15 19.53
N LEU A 25 -1.26 20.18 19.76
CA LEU A 25 -1.12 19.00 18.89
C LEU A 25 -2.31 18.04 19.11
N GLU A 26 -2.72 17.84 20.33
CA GLU A 26 -3.88 17.00 20.66
C GLU A 26 -5.16 17.63 20.10
N GLU A 27 -5.36 18.92 20.31
CA GLU A 27 -6.53 19.66 19.79
C GLU A 27 -6.64 19.57 18.25
N ILE A 28 -5.54 19.68 17.51
CA ILE A 28 -5.59 19.54 16.04
C ILE A 28 -5.89 18.10 15.60
N ASN A 29 -5.39 17.10 16.31
CA ASN A 29 -5.71 15.71 16.03
C ASN A 29 -7.19 15.41 16.28
N ASP A 30 -7.75 15.87 17.38
CA ASP A 30 -9.18 15.73 17.69
C ASP A 30 -10.03 16.41 16.61
N TYR A 31 -9.67 17.61 16.22
CA TYR A 31 -10.38 18.35 15.17
C TYR A 31 -10.30 17.64 13.80
N PHE A 32 -9.17 17.04 13.44
CA PHE A 32 -9.05 16.28 12.20
C PHE A 32 -9.89 14.99 12.23
N ASN A 33 -9.99 14.34 13.38
CA ASN A 33 -10.87 13.21 13.58
C ASN A 33 -12.35 13.59 13.45
N GLU A 34 -12.78 14.69 14.06
CA GLU A 34 -14.15 15.22 13.93
C GLU A 34 -14.53 15.52 12.47
N LEU A 35 -13.59 15.99 11.66
CA LEU A 35 -13.80 16.28 10.25
C LEU A 35 -13.69 15.04 9.35
N HIS A 36 -13.35 13.87 9.89
CA HIS A 36 -13.05 12.65 9.15
C HIS A 36 -12.00 12.87 8.05
N ILE A 37 -10.90 13.55 8.39
CA ILE A 37 -9.72 13.74 7.54
C ILE A 37 -8.46 13.10 8.13
N SER A 38 -8.58 12.41 9.25
CA SER A 38 -7.60 11.51 9.85
C SER A 38 -8.14 10.08 9.80
N ASP A 39 -7.23 9.12 9.78
CA ASP A 39 -7.49 7.68 9.86
C ASP A 39 -7.67 7.16 11.30
N GLY A 40 -7.78 8.04 12.28
CA GLY A 40 -7.89 7.71 13.70
C GLY A 40 -6.54 7.61 14.43
N LEU A 41 -5.43 7.62 13.71
CA LEU A 41 -4.09 7.68 14.29
C LEU A 41 -3.60 9.13 14.35
N PRO A 42 -2.72 9.49 15.31
CA PRO A 42 -2.13 10.82 15.38
C PRO A 42 -1.47 11.22 14.04
N ILE A 43 -1.69 12.46 13.62
CA ILE A 43 -1.12 13.02 12.42
C ILE A 43 -0.02 14.04 12.74
N ILE A 44 0.89 14.24 11.81
CA ILE A 44 1.80 15.37 11.81
C ILE A 44 1.08 16.56 11.13
N PRO A 45 0.88 17.68 11.80
CA PRO A 45 0.22 18.84 11.20
C PRO A 45 0.91 19.31 9.92
N PRO A 46 0.20 19.38 8.78
CA PRO A 46 0.76 19.78 7.50
C PRO A 46 0.93 21.31 7.42
N THR A 47 1.88 21.83 8.20
CA THR A 47 2.23 23.26 8.16
C THR A 47 2.87 23.61 6.80
N LYS A 48 2.78 24.87 6.40
CA LYS A 48 3.37 25.38 5.15
C LYS A 48 4.85 24.98 5.01
N ALA A 49 5.64 25.16 6.07
CA ALA A 49 7.06 24.80 6.04
C ALA A 49 7.33 23.30 5.82
N ARG A 50 6.50 22.42 6.41
CA ARG A 50 6.63 20.97 6.19
C ARG A 50 6.20 20.58 4.79
N TYR A 51 5.13 21.17 4.29
CA TYR A 51 4.66 20.99 2.92
C TYR A 51 5.70 21.42 1.89
N GLU A 52 6.24 22.63 2.01
CA GLU A 52 7.29 23.13 1.12
C GLU A 52 8.51 22.21 1.11
N LYS A 53 8.91 21.72 2.29
CA LYS A 53 10.01 20.76 2.41
C LYS A 53 9.75 19.42 1.71
N MET A 54 8.49 18.95 1.66
CA MET A 54 8.12 17.77 0.87
C MET A 54 8.34 18.00 -0.62
N LEU A 55 7.98 19.17 -1.13
CA LEU A 55 8.10 19.51 -2.54
C LEU A 55 9.56 19.64 -3.01
N GLU A 56 10.53 19.92 -2.12
CA GLU A 56 11.96 19.97 -2.47
C GLU A 56 12.47 18.67 -3.12
N TYR A 57 11.84 17.53 -2.81
CA TYR A 57 12.18 16.21 -3.36
C TYR A 57 11.22 15.74 -4.45
N CYS A 58 10.29 16.59 -4.88
CA CYS A 58 9.36 16.29 -5.94
C CYS A 58 9.77 17.04 -7.22
N PRO A 59 10.11 16.33 -8.31
CA PRO A 59 10.51 16.97 -9.56
C PRO A 59 9.34 17.49 -10.39
N PHE A 60 8.11 17.41 -9.88
CA PHE A 60 6.88 17.76 -10.58
C PHE A 60 6.22 18.98 -9.94
N ASP A 61 5.47 19.73 -10.75
CA ASP A 61 4.65 20.84 -10.32
C ASP A 61 3.60 20.39 -9.30
N GLU A 62 3.32 21.22 -8.29
CA GLU A 62 2.37 20.89 -7.23
C GLU A 62 0.94 20.68 -7.72
N ASP A 63 0.55 21.35 -8.81
CA ASP A 63 -0.77 21.22 -9.43
C ASP A 63 -0.86 20.09 -10.47
N MET A 64 0.23 19.37 -10.71
CA MET A 64 0.23 18.23 -11.62
C MET A 64 -0.77 17.17 -11.15
N VAL A 65 -1.71 16.81 -12.02
CA VAL A 65 -2.68 15.76 -11.80
C VAL A 65 -2.01 14.38 -11.91
N LEU A 66 -2.18 13.55 -10.89
CA LEU A 66 -1.64 12.19 -10.79
C LEU A 66 -2.72 11.13 -11.01
N CYS A 67 -3.94 11.39 -10.54
CA CYS A 67 -5.08 10.51 -10.77
C CYS A 67 -6.27 11.31 -11.30
N ASP A 68 -6.97 10.71 -12.25
CA ASP A 68 -8.22 11.22 -12.80
C ASP A 68 -9.32 11.28 -11.71
N PRO A 69 -10.38 12.07 -11.92
CA PRO A 69 -11.50 12.14 -11.00
C PRO A 69 -12.07 10.76 -10.69
N SER A 70 -12.13 10.42 -9.42
CA SER A 70 -12.56 9.10 -8.95
C SER A 70 -13.26 9.19 -7.60
N GLY A 71 -13.87 8.07 -7.19
CA GLY A 71 -14.53 7.93 -5.90
C GLY A 71 -15.75 8.85 -5.74
N PRO A 72 -16.31 8.89 -4.53
CA PRO A 72 -17.50 9.66 -4.21
C PRO A 72 -17.38 11.17 -4.42
N SER A 73 -16.17 11.72 -4.29
CA SER A 73 -15.95 13.16 -4.47
C SER A 73 -15.88 13.60 -5.93
N GLY A 74 -15.55 12.70 -6.85
CA GLY A 74 -15.25 13.03 -8.24
C GLY A 74 -14.07 13.99 -8.41
N LYS A 75 -13.14 14.04 -7.46
CA LYS A 75 -11.93 14.88 -7.51
C LYS A 75 -10.77 14.12 -8.12
N CYS A 76 -9.87 14.84 -8.77
CA CYS A 76 -8.55 14.35 -9.15
C CYS A 76 -7.57 14.44 -7.95
N VAL A 77 -6.51 13.65 -7.99
CA VAL A 77 -5.38 13.76 -7.04
C VAL A 77 -4.25 14.53 -7.70
N THR A 78 -3.71 15.51 -7.00
CA THR A 78 -2.55 16.30 -7.42
C THR A 78 -1.32 15.97 -6.58
N VAL A 79 -0.14 16.43 -7.02
CA VAL A 79 1.10 16.35 -6.24
C VAL A 79 0.93 17.03 -4.88
N LYS A 80 0.22 18.16 -4.84
CA LYS A 80 -0.11 18.88 -3.60
C LYS A 80 -0.86 18.02 -2.59
N ASP A 81 -1.88 17.31 -3.03
CA ASP A 81 -2.67 16.42 -2.15
C ASP A 81 -1.79 15.32 -1.56
N VAL A 82 -0.93 14.74 -2.39
CA VAL A 82 0.03 13.70 -1.96
C VAL A 82 1.04 14.26 -0.97
N ALA A 83 1.59 15.46 -1.20
CA ALA A 83 2.55 16.10 -0.29
C ALA A 83 1.92 16.40 1.08
N ILE A 84 0.68 16.89 1.12
CA ILE A 84 -0.06 17.13 2.36
C ILE A 84 -0.26 15.82 3.14
N ALA A 85 -0.76 14.78 2.48
CA ALA A 85 -0.98 13.48 3.12
C ALA A 85 0.33 12.82 3.58
N ALA A 86 1.42 12.99 2.82
CA ALA A 86 2.74 12.53 3.19
C ALA A 86 3.24 13.17 4.49
N VAL A 87 3.03 14.49 4.66
CA VAL A 87 3.32 15.15 5.94
C VAL A 87 2.45 14.58 7.05
N MET A 88 1.15 14.48 6.83
CA MET A 88 0.20 13.95 7.84
C MET A 88 0.59 12.54 8.30
N ALA A 89 0.98 11.68 7.36
CA ALA A 89 1.44 10.32 7.65
C ALA A 89 2.79 10.26 8.37
N GLY A 90 3.60 11.31 8.33
CA GLY A 90 4.96 11.34 8.89
C GLY A 90 6.05 10.89 7.92
N CYS A 91 5.79 10.89 6.62
CA CYS A 91 6.80 10.57 5.60
C CYS A 91 7.99 11.53 5.65
N LYS A 92 9.14 11.03 5.27
CA LYS A 92 10.31 11.86 4.95
C LYS A 92 10.22 12.40 3.52
N PRO A 93 10.74 13.61 3.22
CA PRO A 93 10.64 14.20 1.88
C PRO A 93 11.15 13.32 0.75
N LYS A 94 12.20 12.53 0.97
CA LYS A 94 12.74 11.56 0.01
C LYS A 94 11.76 10.49 -0.46
N ALA A 95 10.62 10.29 0.21
CA ALA A 95 9.58 9.36 -0.19
C ALA A 95 8.68 9.91 -1.33
N MET A 96 8.72 11.20 -1.62
CA MET A 96 7.84 11.83 -2.61
C MET A 96 7.92 11.19 -4.01
N PRO A 97 9.09 10.86 -4.57
CA PRO A 97 9.14 10.21 -5.89
C PRO A 97 8.38 8.87 -5.93
N VAL A 98 8.47 8.07 -4.86
CA VAL A 98 7.77 6.79 -4.75
C VAL A 98 6.25 7.01 -4.63
N LEU A 99 5.82 7.98 -3.83
CA LEU A 99 4.40 8.33 -3.69
C LEU A 99 3.81 8.81 -5.02
N VAL A 100 4.51 9.69 -5.75
CA VAL A 100 4.07 10.15 -7.08
C VAL A 100 3.97 8.98 -8.06
N ALA A 101 4.94 8.06 -8.07
CA ALA A 101 4.89 6.87 -8.90
C ALA A 101 3.71 5.95 -8.53
N ALA A 102 3.44 5.78 -7.22
CA ALA A 102 2.31 4.99 -6.74
C ALA A 102 0.97 5.56 -7.22
N PHE A 103 0.76 6.89 -7.14
CA PHE A 103 -0.49 7.49 -7.61
C PHE A 103 -0.62 7.45 -9.14
N LYS A 104 0.45 7.59 -9.90
CA LYS A 104 0.43 7.35 -11.35
C LYS A 104 0.05 5.89 -11.67
N ALA A 105 0.52 4.93 -10.89
CA ALA A 105 0.17 3.53 -11.06
C ALA A 105 -1.29 3.25 -10.63
N LEU A 106 -1.78 3.86 -9.55
CA LEU A 106 -3.18 3.80 -9.13
C LEU A 106 -4.15 4.33 -10.21
N ASN A 107 -3.71 5.29 -11.02
CA ASN A 107 -4.50 5.82 -12.14
C ASN A 107 -4.58 4.87 -13.35
N ASN A 108 -3.85 3.75 -13.33
CA ASN A 108 -3.95 2.78 -14.41
C ASN A 108 -5.33 2.10 -14.40
N LYS A 109 -5.93 1.95 -15.58
CA LYS A 109 -7.26 1.32 -15.74
C LYS A 109 -7.32 -0.11 -15.17
N ALA A 110 -6.21 -0.84 -15.20
CA ALA A 110 -6.14 -2.19 -14.64
C ALA A 110 -6.33 -2.23 -13.12
N TYR A 111 -5.96 -1.15 -12.41
CA TYR A 111 -6.19 -1.04 -10.97
C TYR A 111 -7.67 -0.84 -10.62
N ASN A 112 -8.44 -0.23 -11.51
CA ASN A 112 -9.86 0.07 -11.32
C ASN A 112 -10.15 0.88 -10.05
N LEU A 113 -9.46 2.01 -9.92
CA LEU A 113 -9.46 2.87 -8.73
C LEU A 113 -10.87 3.20 -8.22
N ASN A 114 -11.80 3.52 -9.13
CA ASN A 114 -13.16 3.90 -8.72
C ASN A 114 -13.88 2.77 -7.95
N GLN A 115 -13.76 1.52 -8.39
CA GLN A 115 -14.33 0.39 -7.66
C GLN A 115 -13.54 0.09 -6.37
N SER A 116 -12.22 0.26 -6.41
CA SER A 116 -11.35 -0.03 -5.27
C SER A 116 -11.61 0.87 -4.06
N VAL A 117 -12.10 2.10 -4.28
CA VAL A 117 -12.40 3.06 -3.21
C VAL A 117 -13.87 3.10 -2.77
N THR A 118 -14.72 2.25 -3.37
CA THR A 118 -16.16 2.18 -3.05
C THR A 118 -16.64 0.74 -2.86
N THR A 119 -15.75 -0.17 -2.56
CA THR A 119 -16.06 -1.59 -2.38
C THR A 119 -16.53 -1.91 -0.95
N SER A 120 -17.18 -3.05 -0.78
CA SER A 120 -17.43 -3.67 0.53
C SER A 120 -16.39 -4.75 0.87
N HIS A 121 -15.34 -4.87 0.06
CA HIS A 121 -14.30 -5.87 0.21
C HIS A 121 -13.09 -5.30 0.97
N PRO A 122 -12.64 -5.94 2.07
CA PRO A 122 -11.63 -5.43 2.99
C PRO A 122 -10.20 -5.59 2.46
N GLY A 123 -9.90 -4.97 1.31
CA GLY A 123 -8.58 -5.00 0.70
C GLY A 123 -7.80 -3.72 0.91
N GLY A 124 -6.52 -3.84 1.25
CA GLY A 124 -5.59 -2.72 1.33
C GLY A 124 -5.00 -2.32 -0.03
N ASN A 125 -4.48 -1.11 -0.10
CA ASN A 125 -3.75 -0.61 -1.27
C ASN A 125 -2.27 -0.98 -1.12
N LEU A 126 -1.91 -2.17 -1.59
CA LEU A 126 -0.53 -2.65 -1.55
C LEU A 126 0.35 -1.81 -2.48
N VAL A 127 1.45 -1.30 -1.92
CA VAL A 127 2.53 -0.63 -2.65
C VAL A 127 3.80 -1.47 -2.48
N LEU A 128 4.24 -2.10 -3.55
CA LEU A 128 5.50 -2.85 -3.62
C LEU A 128 6.52 -2.05 -4.41
N VAL A 129 7.69 -1.84 -3.84
CA VAL A 129 8.79 -1.10 -4.47
C VAL A 129 9.96 -2.05 -4.74
N SER A 130 10.43 -2.08 -5.98
CA SER A 130 11.58 -2.86 -6.40
C SER A 130 12.59 -1.93 -7.07
N GLY A 131 13.85 -1.99 -6.63
CA GLY A 131 14.94 -1.19 -7.16
C GLY A 131 15.58 -0.25 -6.14
N PRO A 132 16.64 0.51 -6.53
CA PRO A 132 17.58 1.15 -5.62
C PRO A 132 16.99 2.21 -4.69
N ILE A 133 15.93 2.93 -5.09
CA ILE A 133 15.34 3.97 -4.23
C ILE A 133 14.80 3.40 -2.91
N ALA A 134 14.41 2.12 -2.89
CA ALA A 134 13.92 1.49 -1.66
C ALA A 134 14.97 1.55 -0.54
N GLN A 135 16.20 1.20 -0.87
CA GLN A 135 17.32 1.25 0.08
C GLN A 135 17.69 2.70 0.44
N GLU A 136 17.70 3.62 -0.54
CA GLU A 136 18.05 5.03 -0.31
C GLU A 136 17.13 5.73 0.67
N ILE A 137 15.84 5.39 0.66
CA ILE A 137 14.84 6.00 1.56
C ILE A 137 14.64 5.19 2.85
N GLY A 138 15.21 3.97 2.95
CA GLY A 138 15.07 3.06 4.08
C GLY A 138 13.75 2.29 4.09
N LEU A 139 13.16 2.04 2.92
CA LEU A 139 12.04 1.12 2.77
C LEU A 139 12.56 -0.32 2.81
N SER A 140 11.94 -1.18 3.60
CA SER A 140 12.46 -2.51 3.91
C SER A 140 11.62 -3.63 3.33
N GLY A 141 12.30 -4.70 2.85
CA GLY A 141 11.75 -6.02 2.56
C GLY A 141 12.21 -7.10 3.56
N LYS A 142 12.89 -6.70 4.66
CA LYS A 142 13.47 -7.62 5.66
C LYS A 142 12.42 -8.12 6.65
N GLN A 143 12.89 -8.87 7.65
CA GLN A 143 12.01 -9.45 8.67
C GLN A 143 11.05 -8.40 9.25
N GLY A 144 9.77 -8.75 9.30
CA GLY A 144 8.73 -7.88 9.82
C GLY A 144 8.41 -6.66 8.96
N CYS A 145 8.77 -6.65 7.68
CA CYS A 145 8.60 -5.50 6.79
C CYS A 145 7.15 -5.00 6.66
N GLN A 146 6.17 -5.85 6.92
CA GLN A 146 4.75 -5.50 6.95
C GLN A 146 4.20 -5.29 8.38
N GLY A 147 5.05 -5.42 9.39
CA GLY A 147 4.73 -5.19 10.79
C GLY A 147 5.27 -3.86 11.31
N PRO A 148 5.20 -3.66 12.65
CA PRO A 148 5.75 -2.47 13.28
C PRO A 148 7.29 -2.45 13.24
N GLY A 149 7.87 -1.24 13.27
CA GLY A 149 9.32 -1.06 13.40
C GLY A 149 10.01 -0.53 12.15
N TRP A 150 9.35 -0.47 11.02
CA TRP A 150 9.87 0.08 9.77
C TRP A 150 9.15 1.39 9.41
N PRO A 151 9.70 2.57 9.81
CA PRO A 151 8.99 3.84 9.71
C PRO A 151 8.61 4.22 8.28
N VAL A 152 9.45 3.93 7.28
CA VAL A 152 9.17 4.29 5.89
C VAL A 152 8.05 3.43 5.33
N ASN A 153 8.05 2.11 5.59
CA ASN A 153 6.98 1.21 5.20
C ASN A 153 5.63 1.70 5.75
N ALA A 154 5.61 1.97 7.05
CA ALA A 154 4.40 2.40 7.75
C ALA A 154 3.87 3.74 7.22
N THR A 155 4.73 4.75 7.09
CA THR A 155 4.30 6.10 6.72
C THR A 155 3.96 6.23 5.24
N LEU A 156 4.65 5.52 4.35
CA LEU A 156 4.41 5.59 2.91
C LEU A 156 3.05 4.97 2.55
N GLY A 157 2.77 3.75 3.01
CA GLY A 157 1.47 3.12 2.80
C GLY A 157 0.32 3.92 3.41
N ARG A 158 0.54 4.47 4.62
CA ARG A 158 -0.43 5.35 5.28
C ARG A 158 -0.72 6.63 4.48
N ALA A 159 0.30 7.24 3.87
CA ALA A 159 0.10 8.43 3.04
C ALA A 159 -0.82 8.15 1.85
N VAL A 160 -0.68 6.99 1.21
CA VAL A 160 -1.57 6.57 0.11
C VAL A 160 -3.02 6.50 0.61
N ASN A 161 -3.27 5.84 1.74
CA ASN A 161 -4.63 5.69 2.27
C ASN A 161 -5.23 7.01 2.76
N LEU A 162 -4.44 7.91 3.34
CA LEU A 162 -4.90 9.26 3.70
C LEU A 162 -5.32 10.09 2.48
N VAL A 163 -4.64 9.98 1.34
CA VAL A 163 -5.09 10.63 0.10
C VAL A 163 -6.42 10.04 -0.37
N ILE A 164 -6.54 8.71 -0.39
CA ILE A 164 -7.78 8.03 -0.80
C ILE A 164 -8.96 8.48 0.07
N MET A 165 -8.77 8.51 1.38
CA MET A 165 -9.80 8.94 2.31
C MET A 165 -10.13 10.44 2.15
N ASN A 166 -9.13 11.30 2.00
CA ASN A 166 -9.32 12.75 2.03
C ASN A 166 -9.71 13.34 0.68
N VAL A 167 -9.13 12.88 -0.42
CA VAL A 167 -9.40 13.40 -1.77
C VAL A 167 -10.60 12.70 -2.39
N PHE A 168 -10.61 11.37 -2.45
CA PHE A 168 -11.73 10.63 -3.04
C PHE A 168 -12.93 10.50 -2.10
N ARG A 169 -12.76 10.81 -0.81
CA ARG A 169 -13.81 10.72 0.23
C ARG A 169 -14.30 9.29 0.45
N SER A 170 -13.41 8.32 0.31
CA SER A 170 -13.64 6.94 0.76
C SER A 170 -13.55 6.91 2.29
N VAL A 171 -14.66 7.25 2.93
CA VAL A 171 -14.76 7.37 4.40
C VAL A 171 -15.52 6.17 4.94
N PRO A 172 -14.98 5.44 5.93
CA PRO A 172 -15.62 4.28 6.54
C PRO A 172 -17.04 4.57 7.02
N GLY A 173 -17.98 3.68 6.67
CA GLY A 173 -19.38 3.79 7.00
C GLY A 173 -20.18 4.84 6.20
N VAL A 174 -19.54 5.59 5.32
CA VAL A 174 -20.18 6.58 4.44
C VAL A 174 -20.13 6.13 2.98
N CYS A 175 -18.97 5.88 2.45
CA CYS A 175 -18.74 5.48 1.06
C CYS A 175 -17.81 4.28 0.96
N ASP A 176 -16.95 4.10 1.94
CA ASP A 176 -16.24 2.87 2.19
C ASP A 176 -17.16 1.99 3.05
N LEU A 177 -17.64 0.91 2.46
CA LEU A 177 -18.61 0.01 3.06
C LEU A 177 -18.02 -1.36 3.37
N ASP A 178 -16.73 -1.42 3.60
CA ASP A 178 -16.05 -2.65 3.98
C ASP A 178 -16.71 -3.28 5.21
N CYS A 179 -17.04 -4.58 5.09
CA CYS A 179 -17.83 -5.27 6.10
C CYS A 179 -17.15 -5.30 7.46
N ILE A 180 -15.81 -5.47 7.49
CA ILE A 180 -15.01 -5.55 8.71
C ILE A 180 -13.69 -4.81 8.58
N ALA A 181 -13.29 -4.45 7.37
CA ALA A 181 -12.02 -3.83 7.02
C ALA A 181 -10.77 -4.70 7.39
N SER A 182 -9.59 -4.15 7.23
CA SER A 182 -8.34 -4.83 7.60
C SER A 182 -7.25 -3.85 7.99
N GLN A 183 -6.22 -4.33 8.70
CA GLN A 183 -5.06 -3.52 9.06
C GLN A 183 -4.27 -3.04 7.83
N ALA A 184 -4.37 -3.74 6.70
CA ALA A 184 -3.78 -3.35 5.43
C ALA A 184 -4.32 -2.01 4.89
N GLU A 185 -5.46 -1.55 5.39
CA GLU A 185 -6.05 -0.26 5.04
C GLU A 185 -5.46 0.92 5.80
N PHE A 186 -4.76 0.69 6.92
CA PHE A 186 -3.94 1.72 7.54
C PHE A 186 -2.65 1.93 6.77
N THR A 187 -1.96 0.85 6.40
CA THR A 187 -0.69 0.87 5.67
C THR A 187 -0.42 -0.49 5.04
N TYR A 188 0.01 -0.52 3.80
CA TYR A 188 0.37 -1.74 3.11
C TYR A 188 1.50 -1.43 2.10
N CYS A 189 2.72 -1.32 2.60
CA CYS A 189 3.87 -0.96 1.77
C CYS A 189 5.13 -1.67 2.24
N PHE A 190 5.87 -2.25 1.30
CA PHE A 190 7.18 -2.85 1.56
C PHE A 190 8.03 -2.86 0.28
N ALA A 191 9.31 -3.18 0.42
CA ALA A 191 10.23 -3.33 -0.69
C ALA A 191 10.52 -4.80 -1.00
N GLU A 192 10.94 -5.06 -2.21
CA GLU A 192 11.70 -6.25 -2.53
C GLU A 192 13.13 -6.10 -1.98
N GLU A 193 13.73 -7.17 -1.46
CA GLU A 193 15.03 -7.11 -0.77
C GLU A 193 16.12 -7.78 -1.61
N PRO A 194 17.00 -7.01 -2.26
CA PRO A 194 17.99 -7.55 -3.17
C PRO A 194 19.01 -8.48 -2.50
N ASP A 195 19.36 -8.21 -1.24
CA ASP A 195 20.31 -9.04 -0.50
C ASP A 195 19.78 -10.44 -0.16
N LEU A 196 18.46 -10.64 -0.30
CA LEU A 196 17.75 -11.88 0.00
C LEU A 196 17.15 -12.53 -1.24
N ALA A 197 17.25 -11.89 -2.40
CA ALA A 197 16.66 -12.37 -3.65
C ALA A 197 17.46 -13.56 -4.23
N GLU A 198 16.75 -14.61 -4.56
CA GLU A 198 17.33 -15.81 -5.21
C GLU A 198 17.27 -15.74 -6.75
N TRP A 199 16.48 -14.82 -7.27
CA TRP A 199 16.32 -14.50 -8.71
C TRP A 199 16.45 -13.00 -8.92
N ASN A 200 16.48 -12.58 -10.19
CA ASN A 200 16.39 -11.16 -10.52
C ASN A 200 15.19 -10.51 -9.83
N MET A 201 15.36 -9.28 -9.40
CA MET A 201 14.25 -8.50 -8.81
C MET A 201 13.17 -8.19 -9.85
N ILE A 202 11.96 -7.84 -9.41
CA ILE A 202 10.82 -7.59 -10.30
C ILE A 202 11.08 -6.40 -11.24
N ASN A 203 11.81 -5.38 -10.81
CA ASN A 203 12.17 -4.27 -11.69
C ASN A 203 13.02 -4.73 -12.89
N GLU A 204 13.88 -5.73 -12.71
CA GLU A 204 14.77 -6.27 -13.74
C GLU A 204 14.04 -7.14 -14.77
N ASP A 205 12.80 -7.54 -14.52
CA ASP A 205 11.98 -8.27 -15.50
C ASP A 205 11.63 -7.40 -16.72
N HIS A 206 11.67 -6.06 -16.59
CA HIS A 206 11.29 -5.13 -17.66
C HIS A 206 12.27 -3.96 -17.85
N TYR A 207 13.18 -3.73 -16.90
CA TYR A 207 14.11 -2.60 -16.89
C TYR A 207 15.50 -3.09 -16.46
N ASP A 208 16.41 -2.16 -16.23
CA ASP A 208 17.73 -2.42 -15.65
C ASP A 208 17.69 -2.38 -14.11
N SER A 209 18.76 -2.83 -13.47
CA SER A 209 18.91 -2.84 -12.02
C SER A 209 18.91 -1.44 -11.37
N GLU A 210 19.23 -0.39 -12.14
CA GLU A 210 19.26 0.99 -11.67
C GLU A 210 17.88 1.66 -11.71
N THR A 211 16.92 1.05 -12.39
CA THR A 211 15.55 1.57 -12.49
C THR A 211 14.71 1.07 -11.33
N THR A 212 14.10 1.98 -10.59
CA THR A 212 13.11 1.61 -9.56
C THR A 212 11.71 1.53 -10.17
N THR A 213 10.98 0.48 -9.82
CA THR A 213 9.58 0.29 -10.17
C THR A 213 8.69 0.29 -8.93
N VAL A 214 7.47 0.80 -9.09
CA VAL A 214 6.44 0.82 -8.06
C VAL A 214 5.22 0.10 -8.58
N TYR A 215 4.85 -0.99 -7.90
CA TYR A 215 3.66 -1.78 -8.19
C TYR A 215 2.57 -1.45 -7.18
N VAL A 216 1.34 -1.33 -7.67
CA VAL A 216 0.17 -1.12 -6.81
C VAL A 216 -0.91 -2.13 -7.12
N LEU A 217 -1.49 -2.70 -6.06
CA LEU A 217 -2.56 -3.66 -6.17
C LEU A 217 -3.59 -3.44 -5.05
N LYS A 218 -4.86 -3.67 -5.35
CA LYS A 218 -5.86 -3.85 -4.28
C LYS A 218 -5.75 -5.31 -3.85
N ALA A 219 -5.26 -5.55 -2.65
CA ALA A 219 -4.95 -6.89 -2.17
C ALA A 219 -5.60 -7.16 -0.82
N GLU A 220 -6.04 -8.40 -0.61
CA GLU A 220 -6.41 -8.90 0.71
C GLU A 220 -5.21 -8.82 1.67
N PRO A 221 -5.44 -8.82 2.99
CA PRO A 221 -4.36 -8.95 3.95
C PRO A 221 -3.51 -10.17 3.68
N ILE A 222 -2.26 -10.11 4.10
CA ILE A 222 -1.30 -11.20 3.91
C ILE A 222 -1.83 -12.50 4.55
N HIS A 223 -1.73 -13.59 3.80
CA HIS A 223 -1.91 -14.95 4.31
C HIS A 223 -0.53 -15.56 4.54
N ASP A 224 -0.23 -15.90 5.78
CA ASP A 224 1.03 -16.55 6.13
C ASP A 224 0.98 -18.03 5.79
N VAL A 225 1.94 -18.50 5.00
CA VAL A 225 2.06 -19.91 4.61
C VAL A 225 3.24 -20.52 5.33
N ILE A 226 2.95 -21.43 6.25
CA ILE A 226 3.95 -22.13 7.06
C ILE A 226 4.18 -23.53 6.48
N ASP A 227 5.42 -23.85 6.18
CA ASP A 227 5.84 -25.21 5.83
C ASP A 227 7.16 -25.56 6.52
N PHE A 228 7.10 -26.55 7.43
CA PHE A 228 8.27 -27.08 8.14
C PHE A 228 8.57 -28.52 7.78
N LEU A 229 7.78 -29.15 6.90
CA LEU A 229 7.82 -30.58 6.63
C LEU A 229 8.33 -30.92 5.25
N SER A 230 8.19 -30.05 4.28
CA SER A 230 8.66 -30.26 2.93
C SER A 230 10.17 -30.39 2.88
N LEU A 231 10.65 -31.43 2.21
CA LEU A 231 12.08 -31.73 2.06
C LEU A 231 12.62 -31.34 0.68
N ASN A 232 11.76 -30.88 -0.22
CA ASN A 232 12.08 -30.48 -1.58
C ASN A 232 11.17 -29.35 -2.06
N GLY A 233 11.60 -28.69 -3.15
CA GLY A 233 10.90 -27.53 -3.69
C GLY A 233 9.52 -27.86 -4.28
N HIS A 234 9.29 -29.09 -4.76
CA HIS A 234 7.99 -29.48 -5.27
C HIS A 234 6.93 -29.51 -4.18
N ASP A 235 7.18 -30.23 -3.09
CA ASP A 235 6.23 -30.36 -1.99
C ASP A 235 5.95 -28.98 -1.33
N LEU A 236 7.01 -28.15 -1.19
CA LEU A 236 6.86 -26.76 -0.73
C LEU A 236 5.97 -25.95 -1.66
N LEU A 237 6.20 -26.03 -2.98
CA LEU A 237 5.42 -25.28 -3.96
C LEU A 237 3.96 -25.73 -4.00
N ASP A 238 3.69 -27.02 -3.83
CA ASP A 238 2.33 -27.53 -3.66
C ASP A 238 1.64 -26.94 -2.43
N THR A 239 2.33 -26.89 -1.28
CA THR A 239 1.80 -26.25 -0.06
C THR A 239 1.43 -24.80 -0.33
N ILE A 240 2.33 -24.02 -0.92
CA ILE A 240 2.08 -22.60 -1.28
C ILE A 240 0.87 -22.51 -2.22
N THR A 241 0.83 -23.32 -3.26
CA THR A 241 -0.21 -23.30 -4.29
C THR A 241 -1.60 -23.57 -3.70
N HIS A 242 -1.71 -24.56 -2.82
CA HIS A 242 -2.98 -24.86 -2.14
C HIS A 242 -3.45 -23.72 -1.20
N CYS A 243 -2.54 -22.95 -0.64
CA CYS A 243 -2.88 -21.79 0.17
C CYS A 243 -3.33 -20.58 -0.67
N CYS A 244 -2.87 -20.46 -1.90
CA CYS A 244 -3.17 -19.31 -2.78
C CYS A 244 -4.64 -19.20 -3.19
N SER A 245 -5.41 -20.28 -3.13
CA SER A 245 -6.84 -20.33 -3.48
C SER A 245 -7.71 -20.88 -2.35
N THR A 246 -7.39 -20.54 -1.11
CA THR A 246 -8.18 -20.95 0.05
C THR A 246 -9.65 -20.59 -0.16
N LEU A 247 -10.55 -21.55 0.10
CA LEU A 247 -12.00 -21.33 -0.03
C LEU A 247 -12.44 -20.15 0.85
N GLY A 248 -13.04 -19.16 0.24
CA GLY A 248 -13.46 -17.91 0.88
C GLY A 248 -12.59 -16.70 0.52
N SER A 249 -11.39 -16.89 -0.04
CA SER A 249 -10.59 -15.81 -0.58
C SER A 249 -11.10 -15.36 -1.95
N ASN A 250 -10.76 -14.15 -2.36
CA ASN A 250 -11.09 -13.63 -3.68
C ASN A 250 -10.58 -14.52 -4.81
N ASN A 251 -9.34 -14.98 -4.70
CA ASN A 251 -8.71 -15.80 -5.75
C ASN A 251 -9.40 -17.15 -5.95
N ALA A 252 -10.18 -17.64 -4.97
CA ALA A 252 -11.00 -18.83 -5.14
C ALA A 252 -12.27 -18.61 -5.99
N TYR A 253 -12.70 -17.35 -6.17
CA TYR A 253 -13.97 -17.03 -6.84
C TYR A 253 -13.80 -16.17 -8.08
N MET A 254 -12.75 -15.36 -8.14
CA MET A 254 -12.53 -14.37 -9.20
C MET A 254 -11.10 -14.40 -9.69
N PRO A 255 -10.88 -14.25 -11.01
CA PRO A 255 -9.53 -14.08 -11.53
C PRO A 255 -8.95 -12.75 -11.04
N GLY A 256 -7.68 -12.72 -10.72
CA GLY A 256 -6.97 -11.52 -10.28
C GLY A 256 -5.48 -11.78 -10.11
N PRO A 257 -4.68 -10.74 -9.93
CA PRO A 257 -3.27 -10.88 -9.64
C PRO A 257 -3.06 -11.53 -8.27
N LEU A 258 -2.00 -12.32 -8.17
CA LEU A 258 -1.55 -12.94 -6.93
C LEU A 258 -0.13 -12.44 -6.64
N VAL A 259 0.13 -12.03 -5.40
CA VAL A 259 1.47 -11.68 -4.92
C VAL A 259 1.94 -12.78 -3.98
N VAL A 260 3.02 -13.44 -4.33
CA VAL A 260 3.67 -14.47 -3.52
C VAL A 260 5.01 -13.93 -3.04
N CYS A 261 5.14 -13.75 -1.73
CA CYS A 261 6.38 -13.31 -1.10
C CYS A 261 7.09 -14.55 -0.52
N LEU A 262 8.20 -14.92 -1.12
CA LEU A 262 9.01 -16.05 -0.64
C LEU A 262 9.99 -15.56 0.44
N THR A 263 10.02 -16.26 1.57
CA THR A 263 11.08 -16.08 2.56
C THR A 263 12.42 -16.64 2.01
N PRO A 264 13.57 -16.18 2.54
CA PRO A 264 14.87 -16.65 2.06
C PRO A 264 15.04 -18.17 2.08
N ASP A 265 14.49 -18.85 3.08
CA ASP A 265 14.62 -20.30 3.19
C ASP A 265 13.81 -21.03 2.13
N HIS A 266 12.58 -20.58 1.88
CA HIS A 266 11.72 -21.12 0.83
C HIS A 266 12.30 -20.81 -0.57
N GLY A 267 12.78 -19.58 -0.79
CA GLY A 267 13.44 -19.20 -2.05
C GLY A 267 14.68 -20.07 -2.34
N LYS A 268 15.55 -20.27 -1.35
CA LYS A 268 16.75 -21.13 -1.47
C LYS A 268 16.40 -22.58 -1.80
N MET A 269 15.36 -23.13 -1.16
CA MET A 269 14.92 -24.51 -1.45
C MET A 269 14.46 -24.65 -2.90
N LEU A 270 13.59 -23.76 -3.35
CA LEU A 270 13.10 -23.76 -4.73
C LEU A 270 14.26 -23.57 -5.73
N LYS A 271 15.13 -22.62 -5.48
CA LYS A 271 16.31 -22.35 -6.35
C LYS A 271 17.24 -23.55 -6.42
N LYS A 272 17.54 -24.18 -5.28
CA LYS A 272 18.39 -25.39 -5.19
C LYS A 272 17.82 -26.54 -6.04
N ASP A 273 16.51 -26.69 -6.07
CA ASP A 273 15.83 -27.74 -6.83
C ASP A 273 15.57 -27.35 -8.29
N GLY A 274 16.10 -26.20 -8.73
CA GLY A 274 16.14 -25.78 -10.13
C GLY A 274 14.92 -24.99 -10.60
N TYR A 275 14.05 -24.56 -9.70
CA TYR A 275 12.91 -23.72 -10.09
C TYR A 275 13.35 -22.32 -10.54
N THR A 276 12.78 -21.84 -11.64
CA THR A 276 12.84 -20.44 -12.06
C THR A 276 11.57 -19.69 -11.63
N LYS A 277 11.56 -18.35 -11.72
CA LYS A 277 10.35 -17.55 -11.45
C LYS A 277 9.17 -18.02 -12.32
N GLU A 278 9.43 -18.25 -13.61
CA GLU A 278 8.43 -18.69 -14.57
C GLU A 278 7.87 -20.07 -14.23
N MET A 279 8.72 -21.00 -13.78
CA MET A 279 8.28 -22.33 -13.36
C MET A 279 7.39 -22.27 -12.13
N ILE A 280 7.72 -21.39 -11.16
CA ILE A 280 6.90 -21.17 -9.96
C ILE A 280 5.56 -20.55 -10.35
N GLN A 281 5.57 -19.52 -11.18
CA GLN A 281 4.35 -18.86 -11.67
C GLN A 281 3.45 -19.83 -12.46
N GLU A 282 4.03 -20.62 -13.36
CA GLU A 282 3.29 -21.60 -14.15
C GLU A 282 2.67 -22.71 -13.27
N HIS A 283 3.42 -23.19 -12.27
CA HIS A 283 2.92 -24.20 -11.33
C HIS A 283 1.71 -23.64 -10.55
N ILE A 284 1.84 -22.43 -9.95
CA ILE A 284 0.75 -21.80 -9.23
C ILE A 284 -0.43 -21.55 -10.18
N HIS A 285 -0.20 -21.00 -11.36
CA HIS A 285 -1.26 -20.76 -12.34
C HIS A 285 -2.02 -22.02 -12.72
N THR A 286 -1.31 -23.12 -12.88
CA THR A 286 -1.86 -24.41 -13.31
C THR A 286 -2.65 -25.11 -12.21
N TYR A 287 -2.17 -25.06 -10.96
CA TYR A 287 -2.70 -25.88 -9.87
C TYR A 287 -3.45 -25.11 -8.78
N CYS A 288 -3.42 -23.77 -8.81
CA CYS A 288 -4.16 -22.93 -7.88
C CYS A 288 -5.63 -22.79 -8.30
N TYR A 289 -6.43 -23.85 -8.07
CA TYR A 289 -7.86 -23.85 -8.39
C TYR A 289 -8.65 -24.75 -7.45
N HIS A 290 -9.97 -24.57 -7.43
CA HIS A 290 -10.93 -25.48 -6.83
C HIS A 290 -11.94 -25.96 -7.87
N GLU A 291 -12.39 -27.22 -7.73
CA GLU A 291 -13.46 -27.75 -8.55
C GLU A 291 -14.77 -26.96 -8.31
N VAL A 292 -15.47 -26.67 -9.39
CA VAL A 292 -16.73 -25.90 -9.36
C VAL A 292 -17.76 -26.42 -8.35
N PRO A 293 -17.97 -27.74 -8.16
CA PRO A 293 -18.89 -28.24 -7.14
C PRO A 293 -18.54 -27.82 -5.71
N MET A 294 -17.24 -27.67 -5.38
CA MET A 294 -16.80 -27.24 -4.05
C MET A 294 -17.17 -25.77 -3.78
N VAL A 295 -17.27 -24.96 -4.82
CA VAL A 295 -17.60 -23.53 -4.73
C VAL A 295 -19.11 -23.27 -4.81
N ARG A 296 -19.83 -24.01 -5.64
CA ARG A 296 -21.26 -23.78 -5.94
C ARG A 296 -22.24 -24.40 -4.97
N ASN A 297 -21.88 -25.43 -4.26
CA ASN A 297 -22.78 -26.17 -3.37
C ASN A 297 -22.76 -25.64 -1.92
N ARG A 298 -22.52 -24.35 -1.72
CA ARG A 298 -22.56 -23.69 -0.43
C ARG A 298 -23.78 -22.82 -0.25
#